data_5ffcdfd5a9eb512f2ea6aff30eb25c0b
#
_entry.id   5ffcdfd5a9eb512f2ea6aff30eb25c0b
#
_cell.length_a   1.000
_cell.length_b   1.000
_cell.length_c   1.000
_cell.angle_alpha   90.00
_cell.angle_beta   90.00
_cell.angle_gamma   90.00
#
_symmetry.space_group_name_H-M   'P 1'
#
loop_
_entity.id
_entity.type
_entity.pdbx_description
1 polymer ?
#
loop_
_entity_poly.entity_id
_entity_poly.type
_entity_poly.pdbx_seq_one_letter_code
_entity_poly.pdbx_strand_id
1 'polypeptide(L)'
;MYLILILRHTSIQHFNIKVVSMNHTPVLENQFVRLEPLDIKHGEALVKCIDAELWRGMVTPPPLNVDLMIEYIIGMKSDSAKMPFAVVSRVTNEIVGSTSFYDYAPAQKRIELGSTFYSRDVWGSAVNPSCKLLLCSYAFDQLDVNRLAFRCDSRNERSAGAIKKLG
;
A
#
# COMPACT_ATOMS: atom_id res chain seq x y z
N MET A 1 1.52 7.94 -19.97
CA MET A 1 0.11 8.20 -19.58
C MET A 1 -0.19 7.38 -18.32
N TYR A 2 -0.86 7.96 -17.33
CA TYR A 2 -1.19 7.27 -16.08
C TYR A 2 -2.66 6.88 -16.05
N LEU A 3 -2.97 5.70 -15.51
CA LEU A 3 -4.31 5.32 -15.10
C LEU A 3 -4.53 5.78 -13.65
N ILE A 4 -5.64 6.47 -13.40
CA ILE A 4 -6.03 6.92 -12.07
C ILE A 4 -7.45 6.46 -11.81
N LEU A 5 -7.65 5.72 -10.72
CA LEU A 5 -8.96 5.43 -10.14
C LEU A 5 -9.14 6.30 -8.89
N ILE A 6 -10.29 6.94 -8.77
CA ILE A 6 -10.65 7.76 -7.61
C ILE A 6 -11.88 7.15 -6.97
N LEU A 7 -11.74 6.70 -5.72
CA LEU A 7 -12.86 6.32 -4.87
C LEU A 7 -13.27 7.53 -4.03
N ARG A 8 -14.59 7.75 -3.89
CA ARG A 8 -15.16 8.83 -3.08
C ARG A 8 -16.06 8.26 -2.00
N HIS A 9 -15.96 8.81 -0.82
CA HIS A 9 -16.89 8.51 0.27
C HIS A 9 -18.18 9.30 0.07
N THR A 10 -19.34 8.63 0.13
CA THR A 10 -20.65 9.24 -0.11
C THR A 10 -21.48 9.48 1.16
N SER A 11 -20.93 9.20 2.34
CA SER A 11 -21.66 9.36 3.61
C SER A 11 -21.49 10.75 4.20
N ILE A 12 -22.62 11.40 4.47
CA ILE A 12 -22.70 12.62 5.27
C ILE A 12 -22.84 12.18 6.74
N GLN A 13 -21.77 12.18 7.52
CA GLN A 13 -21.85 12.05 8.96
C GLN A 13 -20.94 13.03 9.70
N HIS A 14 -21.40 13.43 10.88
CA HIS A 14 -21.02 14.54 11.75
C HIS A 14 -19.54 14.61 12.14
N PHE A 15 -19.06 15.85 12.16
CA PHE A 15 -17.70 16.26 12.52
C PHE A 15 -17.30 15.86 13.94
N ASN A 16 -16.34 14.96 14.05
CA ASN A 16 -15.34 14.97 15.10
C ASN A 16 -13.98 14.88 14.39
N ILE A 17 -13.30 16.03 14.29
CA ILE A 17 -11.98 16.09 13.65
C ILE A 17 -10.98 15.42 14.58
N LYS A 18 -10.79 14.11 14.41
CA LYS A 18 -9.59 13.42 14.91
C LYS A 18 -8.50 13.67 13.88
N VAL A 19 -7.60 14.59 14.18
CA VAL A 19 -6.33 14.72 13.41
C VAL A 19 -5.52 13.47 13.71
N VAL A 20 -5.68 12.43 12.87
CA VAL A 20 -4.82 11.25 12.92
C VAL A 20 -3.52 11.62 12.21
N SER A 21 -2.46 11.74 12.98
CA SER A 21 -1.12 11.96 12.45
C SER A 21 -0.64 10.71 11.71
N MET A 22 0.00 10.88 10.53
CA MET A 22 0.71 9.81 9.82
C MET A 22 1.89 9.21 10.62
N ASN A 23 2.19 9.77 11.78
CA ASN A 23 3.31 9.34 12.63
C ASN A 23 3.09 7.97 13.29
N HIS A 24 1.88 7.42 13.22
CA HIS A 24 1.57 6.10 13.77
C HIS A 24 0.93 5.22 12.71
N THR A 25 1.71 4.32 12.13
CA THR A 25 1.21 3.30 11.21
C THR A 25 0.54 2.18 12.01
N PRO A 26 -0.76 1.93 11.84
CA PRO A 26 -1.48 0.89 12.58
C PRO A 26 -1.14 -0.51 12.09
N VAL A 27 -1.51 -1.52 12.87
CA VAL A 27 -1.67 -2.88 12.39
C VAL A 27 -3.12 -3.04 11.94
N LEU A 28 -3.33 -3.50 10.70
CA LEU A 28 -4.65 -3.78 10.13
C LEU A 28 -4.69 -5.25 9.72
N GLU A 29 -5.76 -5.95 10.05
CA GLU A 29 -5.84 -7.37 9.70
C GLU A 29 -7.25 -7.85 9.39
N ASN A 30 -7.34 -8.92 8.60
CA ASN A 30 -8.52 -9.71 8.38
C ASN A 30 -8.12 -11.21 8.31
N GLN A 31 -9.03 -12.08 7.87
CA GLN A 31 -8.76 -13.52 7.80
C GLN A 31 -7.65 -13.91 6.79
N PHE A 32 -7.28 -13.08 5.84
CA PHE A 32 -6.32 -13.39 4.77
C PHE A 32 -4.95 -12.73 4.95
N VAL A 33 -4.93 -11.49 5.47
CA VAL A 33 -3.70 -10.70 5.58
C VAL A 33 -3.63 -9.94 6.89
N ARG A 34 -2.40 -9.66 7.32
CA ARG A 34 -2.06 -8.67 8.32
C ARG A 34 -1.11 -7.65 7.68
N LEU A 35 -1.47 -6.38 7.77
CA LEU A 35 -0.65 -5.24 7.39
C LEU A 35 0.00 -4.72 8.66
N GLU A 36 1.31 -4.71 8.72
CA GLU A 36 2.04 -4.18 9.87
C GLU A 36 3.00 -3.07 9.43
N PRO A 37 3.36 -2.13 10.32
CA PRO A 37 4.28 -1.05 9.99
C PRO A 37 5.54 -1.61 9.33
N LEU A 38 5.91 -1.07 8.16
CA LEU A 38 7.11 -1.49 7.47
C LEU A 38 8.33 -1.20 8.33
N ASP A 39 9.22 -2.19 8.45
CA ASP A 39 10.44 -2.09 9.24
C ASP A 39 11.63 -2.80 8.57
N ILE A 40 12.86 -2.40 8.93
CA ILE A 40 14.10 -2.97 8.37
C ILE A 40 14.20 -4.49 8.58
N LYS A 41 13.61 -5.03 9.67
CA LYS A 41 13.53 -6.48 9.93
C LYS A 41 12.84 -7.26 8.81
N HIS A 42 12.01 -6.59 7.98
CA HIS A 42 11.31 -7.21 6.86
C HIS A 42 12.17 -7.31 5.59
N GLY A 43 13.35 -6.66 5.56
CA GLY A 43 14.19 -6.51 4.37
C GLY A 43 14.54 -7.84 3.71
N GLU A 44 15.03 -8.82 4.49
CA GLU A 44 15.41 -10.13 3.97
C GLU A 44 14.24 -10.89 3.32
N ALA A 45 13.04 -10.83 3.93
CA ALA A 45 11.85 -11.47 3.38
C ALA A 45 11.34 -10.73 2.13
N LEU A 46 11.38 -9.40 2.14
CA LEU A 46 10.89 -8.58 1.01
C LEU A 46 11.76 -8.72 -0.25
N VAL A 47 13.07 -8.90 -0.11
CA VAL A 47 13.95 -9.19 -1.27
C VAL A 47 13.48 -10.44 -2.00
N LYS A 48 13.05 -11.47 -1.29
CA LYS A 48 12.56 -12.73 -1.88
C LYS A 48 11.22 -12.56 -2.62
N CYS A 49 10.48 -11.47 -2.35
CA CYS A 49 9.20 -11.17 -3.00
C CYS A 49 9.35 -10.51 -4.38
N ILE A 50 10.54 -10.09 -4.78
CA ILE A 50 10.74 -9.24 -5.97
C ILE A 50 11.78 -9.81 -6.94
N ASP A 51 11.65 -9.36 -8.17
CA ASP A 51 12.66 -9.45 -9.22
C ASP A 51 12.68 -8.16 -10.07
N ALA A 52 13.65 -8.01 -10.94
CA ALA A 52 13.81 -6.81 -11.76
C ALA A 52 12.60 -6.55 -12.69
N GLU A 53 11.94 -7.61 -13.17
CA GLU A 53 10.76 -7.49 -14.02
C GLU A 53 9.54 -7.00 -13.23
N LEU A 54 9.30 -7.57 -12.05
CA LEU A 54 8.22 -7.16 -11.15
C LEU A 54 8.36 -5.68 -10.79
N TRP A 55 9.59 -5.21 -10.59
CA TRP A 55 9.88 -3.85 -10.16
C TRP A 55 9.73 -2.78 -11.25
N ARG A 56 9.58 -3.15 -12.54
CA ARG A 56 9.46 -2.20 -13.67
C ARG A 56 8.37 -1.14 -13.51
N GLY A 57 7.34 -1.43 -12.72
CA GLY A 57 6.26 -0.48 -12.44
C GLY A 57 6.53 0.48 -11.28
N MET A 58 7.69 0.38 -10.63
CA MET A 58 8.10 1.21 -9.51
C MET A 58 8.94 2.39 -10.00
N VAL A 59 8.94 3.48 -9.23
CA VAL A 59 9.68 4.72 -9.57
C VAL A 59 11.14 4.71 -9.10
N THR A 60 11.52 3.71 -8.31
CA THR A 60 12.89 3.54 -7.79
C THR A 60 13.59 2.37 -8.49
N PRO A 61 14.93 2.32 -8.50
CA PRO A 61 15.67 1.12 -8.90
C PRO A 61 15.27 -0.10 -8.07
N PRO A 62 15.36 -1.33 -8.65
CA PRO A 62 14.99 -2.56 -7.94
C PRO A 62 15.99 -2.87 -6.82
N PRO A 63 15.55 -3.04 -5.56
CA PRO A 63 16.40 -3.39 -4.43
C PRO A 63 16.63 -4.92 -4.39
N LEU A 64 17.53 -5.42 -5.24
CA LEU A 64 17.73 -6.85 -5.48
C LEU A 64 18.63 -7.56 -4.45
N ASN A 65 19.05 -6.88 -3.39
CA ASN A 65 19.74 -7.47 -2.25
C ASN A 65 19.23 -6.86 -0.94
N VAL A 66 19.63 -7.43 0.18
CA VAL A 66 19.13 -7.03 1.51
C VAL A 66 19.51 -5.59 1.84
N ASP A 67 20.71 -5.16 1.53
CA ASP A 67 21.19 -3.81 1.85
C ASP A 67 20.39 -2.75 1.08
N LEU A 68 20.20 -2.94 -0.22
CA LEU A 68 19.37 -2.06 -1.05
C LEU A 68 17.91 -2.06 -0.62
N MET A 69 17.38 -3.19 -0.17
CA MET A 69 16.01 -3.26 0.37
C MET A 69 15.89 -2.51 1.70
N ILE A 70 16.91 -2.59 2.56
CA ILE A 70 16.95 -1.81 3.79
C ILE A 70 16.99 -0.31 3.48
N GLU A 71 17.80 0.12 2.51
CA GLU A 71 17.84 1.52 2.05
C GLU A 71 16.46 1.96 1.51
N TYR A 72 15.81 1.14 0.69
CA TYR A 72 14.45 1.40 0.22
C TYR A 72 13.46 1.56 1.39
N ILE A 73 13.50 0.65 2.38
CA ILE A 73 12.64 0.71 3.56
C ILE A 73 12.89 1.99 4.35
N ILE A 74 14.15 2.36 4.58
CA ILE A 74 14.51 3.60 5.27
C ILE A 74 13.95 4.81 4.51
N GLY A 75 14.11 4.86 3.19
CA GLY A 75 13.56 5.92 2.36
C GLY A 75 12.04 6.01 2.41
N MET A 76 11.34 4.86 2.46
CA MET A 76 9.89 4.83 2.61
C MET A 76 9.43 5.34 3.98
N LYS A 77 10.16 5.02 5.05
CA LYS A 77 9.83 5.42 6.44
C LYS A 77 10.19 6.87 6.74
N SER A 78 11.22 7.41 6.10
CA SER A 78 11.66 8.80 6.34
C SER A 78 10.75 9.85 5.72
N ASP A 79 9.91 9.46 4.78
CA ASP A 79 8.95 10.36 4.14
C ASP A 79 7.67 10.46 4.98
N SER A 80 7.50 11.58 5.67
CA SER A 80 6.34 11.83 6.54
C SER A 80 4.99 11.86 5.81
N ALA A 81 4.99 11.95 4.47
CA ALA A 81 3.78 11.85 3.65
C ALA A 81 3.43 10.40 3.28
N LYS A 82 4.18 9.43 3.77
CA LYS A 82 3.96 7.99 3.52
C LYS A 82 3.60 7.25 4.81
N MET A 83 2.82 6.19 4.62
CA MET A 83 2.50 5.22 5.67
C MET A 83 2.70 3.82 5.05
N PRO A 84 3.94 3.29 5.08
CA PRO A 84 4.27 2.02 4.46
C PRO A 84 3.96 0.83 5.38
N PHE A 85 3.48 -0.27 4.77
CA PHE A 85 3.15 -1.53 5.42
C PHE A 85 3.93 -2.69 4.81
N ALA A 86 4.36 -3.61 5.65
CA ALA A 86 4.66 -4.98 5.24
C ALA A 86 3.34 -5.77 5.21
N VAL A 87 3.22 -6.66 4.22
CA VAL A 87 2.04 -7.52 4.04
C VAL A 87 2.40 -8.93 4.44
N VAL A 88 1.75 -9.43 5.48
CA VAL A 88 1.90 -10.79 5.98
C VAL A 88 0.70 -11.62 5.56
N SER A 89 0.92 -12.76 4.91
CA SER A 89 -0.11 -13.75 4.63
C SER A 89 -0.56 -14.42 5.93
N ARG A 90 -1.85 -14.42 6.22
CA ARG A 90 -2.40 -15.13 7.40
C ARG A 90 -2.46 -16.65 7.19
N VAL A 91 -2.30 -17.12 5.95
CA VAL A 91 -2.28 -18.55 5.63
C VAL A 91 -0.91 -19.16 5.94
N THR A 92 0.18 -18.49 5.52
CA THR A 92 1.55 -18.99 5.69
C THR A 92 2.30 -18.34 6.84
N ASN A 93 1.80 -17.22 7.36
CA ASN A 93 2.46 -16.32 8.31
C ASN A 93 3.78 -15.74 7.78
N GLU A 94 3.94 -15.67 6.47
CA GLU A 94 5.13 -15.14 5.81
C GLU A 94 4.86 -13.75 5.25
N ILE A 95 5.91 -12.94 5.11
CA ILE A 95 5.87 -11.66 4.41
C ILE A 95 5.79 -11.95 2.92
N VAL A 96 4.75 -11.41 2.28
CA VAL A 96 4.44 -11.64 0.86
C VAL A 96 4.48 -10.37 0.01
N GLY A 97 4.84 -9.23 0.59
CA GLY A 97 4.95 -7.98 -0.15
C GLY A 97 4.89 -6.73 0.73
N SER A 98 4.70 -5.60 0.07
CA SER A 98 4.55 -4.29 0.72
C SER A 98 3.56 -3.42 -0.05
N THR A 99 2.96 -2.46 0.66
CA THR A 99 2.06 -1.44 0.12
C THR A 99 2.14 -0.19 0.97
N SER A 100 1.75 0.98 0.45
CA SER A 100 1.85 2.23 1.19
C SER A 100 0.72 3.18 0.84
N PHE A 101 0.24 3.92 1.84
CA PHE A 101 -0.32 5.24 1.56
C PHE A 101 0.78 6.24 1.25
N TYR A 102 0.47 7.23 0.44
CA TYR A 102 1.32 8.37 0.14
C TYR A 102 0.46 9.57 -0.29
N ASP A 103 1.09 10.73 -0.45
CA ASP A 103 0.43 11.98 -0.86
C ASP A 103 -0.81 12.33 0.01
N TYR A 104 -0.69 12.06 1.33
CA TYR A 104 -1.74 12.39 2.28
C TYR A 104 -1.86 13.90 2.45
N ALA A 105 -3.00 14.44 2.11
CA ALA A 105 -3.31 15.86 2.22
C ALA A 105 -4.60 16.05 3.05
N PRO A 106 -4.49 16.08 4.38
CA PRO A 106 -5.67 16.12 5.27
C PRO A 106 -6.55 17.34 5.04
N ALA A 107 -5.98 18.51 4.75
CA ALA A 107 -6.73 19.71 4.46
C ALA A 107 -7.63 19.58 3.21
N GLN A 108 -7.23 18.75 2.23
CA GLN A 108 -8.03 18.41 1.05
C GLN A 108 -8.77 17.08 1.20
N LYS A 109 -8.71 16.45 2.36
CA LYS A 109 -9.32 15.14 2.65
C LYS A 109 -9.02 14.09 1.57
N ARG A 110 -7.75 14.00 1.14
CA ARG A 110 -7.32 13.07 0.10
C ARG A 110 -6.08 12.29 0.49
N ILE A 111 -5.95 11.09 -0.10
CA ILE A 111 -4.79 10.21 0.04
C ILE A 111 -4.64 9.37 -1.23
N GLU A 112 -3.44 8.90 -1.50
CA GLU A 112 -3.19 7.91 -2.55
C GLU A 112 -2.68 6.58 -1.95
N LEU A 113 -3.00 5.49 -2.62
CA LEU A 113 -2.56 4.15 -2.27
C LEU A 113 -1.76 3.55 -3.41
N GLY A 114 -0.53 3.13 -3.13
CA GLY A 114 0.37 2.55 -4.12
C GLY A 114 1.67 2.04 -3.52
N SER A 115 2.78 2.18 -4.26
CA SER A 115 4.06 1.56 -3.91
C SER A 115 3.87 0.08 -3.53
N THR A 116 3.01 -0.62 -4.31
CA THR A 116 2.51 -1.95 -3.99
C THR A 116 3.22 -3.00 -4.82
N PHE A 117 3.78 -3.98 -4.15
CA PHE A 117 4.29 -5.20 -4.77
C PHE A 117 3.98 -6.43 -3.91
N TYR A 118 3.82 -7.57 -4.57
CA TYR A 118 3.59 -8.86 -3.92
C TYR A 118 4.42 -9.94 -4.61
N SER A 119 4.88 -10.94 -3.83
CA SER A 119 5.43 -12.18 -4.37
C SER A 119 4.50 -12.77 -5.43
N ARG A 120 5.08 -13.38 -6.48
CA ARG A 120 4.32 -14.00 -7.57
C ARG A 120 3.41 -15.11 -7.06
N ASP A 121 3.78 -15.81 -5.99
CA ASP A 121 3.05 -16.93 -5.40
C ASP A 121 1.65 -16.53 -4.87
N VAL A 122 1.46 -15.26 -4.56
CA VAL A 122 0.17 -14.75 -4.07
C VAL A 122 -0.61 -13.96 -5.13
N TRP A 123 -0.16 -13.94 -6.39
CA TRP A 123 -0.92 -13.31 -7.46
C TRP A 123 -2.21 -14.06 -7.74
N GLY A 124 -3.28 -13.32 -8.01
CA GLY A 124 -4.61 -13.90 -8.24
C GLY A 124 -5.32 -14.40 -6.97
N SER A 125 -4.64 -14.35 -5.80
CA SER A 125 -5.22 -14.75 -4.51
C SER A 125 -6.04 -13.63 -3.86
N ALA A 126 -6.56 -13.92 -2.64
CA ALA A 126 -7.27 -12.95 -1.82
C ALA A 126 -6.37 -11.86 -1.20
N VAL A 127 -5.03 -11.95 -1.32
CA VAL A 127 -4.08 -11.03 -0.66
C VAL A 127 -4.31 -9.58 -1.11
N ASN A 128 -4.21 -9.30 -2.41
CA ASN A 128 -4.36 -7.92 -2.90
C ASN A 128 -5.74 -7.32 -2.63
N PRO A 129 -6.87 -8.00 -2.91
CA PRO A 129 -8.20 -7.49 -2.56
C PRO A 129 -8.36 -7.21 -1.06
N SER A 130 -7.84 -8.09 -0.20
CA SER A 130 -7.89 -7.93 1.26
C SER A 130 -7.09 -6.73 1.75
N CYS A 131 -5.88 -6.52 1.22
CA CYS A 131 -5.10 -5.32 1.52
C CYS A 131 -5.84 -4.05 1.10
N LYS A 132 -6.43 -4.05 -0.11
CA LYS A 132 -7.20 -2.89 -0.61
C LYS A 132 -8.40 -2.60 0.28
N LEU A 133 -9.17 -3.63 0.66
CA LEU A 133 -10.32 -3.46 1.55
C LEU A 133 -9.91 -2.83 2.89
N LEU A 134 -8.91 -3.38 3.57
CA LEU A 134 -8.43 -2.87 4.85
C LEU A 134 -7.95 -1.42 4.75
N LEU A 135 -7.18 -1.10 3.72
CA LEU A 135 -6.64 0.25 3.55
C LEU A 135 -7.72 1.25 3.13
N CYS A 136 -8.67 0.88 2.25
CA CYS A 136 -9.80 1.74 1.91
C CYS A 136 -10.66 2.04 3.15
N SER A 137 -11.02 1.02 3.94
CA SER A 137 -11.77 1.21 5.19
C SER A 137 -11.02 2.11 6.16
N TYR A 138 -9.73 1.87 6.37
CA TYR A 138 -8.91 2.72 7.25
C TYR A 138 -8.84 4.17 6.74
N ALA A 139 -8.68 4.39 5.45
CA ALA A 139 -8.62 5.73 4.86
C ALA A 139 -9.93 6.51 5.07
N PHE A 140 -11.07 5.89 4.80
CA PHE A 140 -12.37 6.55 4.92
C PHE A 140 -12.83 6.67 6.38
N ASP A 141 -12.66 5.62 7.19
CA ASP A 141 -13.24 5.55 8.54
C ASP A 141 -12.35 6.16 9.61
N GLN A 142 -11.00 6.14 9.43
CA GLN A 142 -10.06 6.59 10.44
C GLN A 142 -9.29 7.85 10.04
N LEU A 143 -8.88 7.98 8.76
CA LEU A 143 -8.20 9.17 8.27
C LEU A 143 -9.18 10.25 7.78
N ASP A 144 -10.49 9.97 7.76
CA ASP A 144 -11.57 10.89 7.37
C ASP A 144 -11.33 11.53 5.98
N VAL A 145 -10.80 10.77 5.03
CA VAL A 145 -10.62 11.26 3.67
C VAL A 145 -11.91 11.12 2.85
N ASN A 146 -12.15 12.07 1.96
CA ASN A 146 -13.27 12.00 1.01
C ASN A 146 -12.85 11.38 -0.33
N ARG A 147 -11.53 11.28 -0.57
CA ARG A 147 -10.97 10.78 -1.82
C ARG A 147 -9.76 9.92 -1.57
N LEU A 148 -9.81 8.68 -2.06
CA LEU A 148 -8.66 7.79 -2.17
C LEU A 148 -8.40 7.52 -3.65
N ALA A 149 -7.15 7.69 -4.09
CA ALA A 149 -6.75 7.48 -5.47
C ALA A 149 -5.74 6.33 -5.60
N PHE A 150 -5.81 5.65 -6.72
CA PHE A 150 -4.82 4.68 -7.20
C PHE A 150 -4.25 5.18 -8.51
N ARG A 151 -2.93 5.11 -8.65
CA ARG A 151 -2.24 5.55 -9.86
C ARG A 151 -1.23 4.50 -10.31
N CYS A 152 -1.18 4.21 -11.60
CA CYS A 152 -0.12 3.41 -12.20
C CYS A 152 0.23 3.91 -13.61
N ASP A 153 1.41 3.53 -14.10
CA ASP A 153 1.73 3.69 -15.52
C ASP A 153 0.76 2.84 -16.35
N SER A 154 0.20 3.42 -17.41
CA SER A 154 -0.76 2.73 -18.29
C SER A 154 -0.17 1.50 -19.00
N ARG A 155 1.16 1.44 -19.11
CA ARG A 155 1.89 0.26 -19.65
C ARG A 155 2.00 -0.87 -18.62
N ASN A 156 1.73 -0.62 -17.34
CA ASN A 156 1.67 -1.64 -16.30
C ASN A 156 0.28 -2.29 -16.29
N GLU A 157 0.04 -3.17 -17.27
CA GLU A 157 -1.26 -3.82 -17.49
C GLU A 157 -1.75 -4.59 -16.26
N ARG A 158 -0.83 -5.21 -15.50
CA ARG A 158 -1.15 -5.92 -14.26
C ARG A 158 -1.74 -4.97 -13.22
N SER A 159 -1.06 -3.86 -12.95
CA SER A 159 -1.55 -2.84 -12.00
C SER A 159 -2.85 -2.21 -12.50
N ALA A 160 -2.92 -1.86 -13.79
CA ALA A 160 -4.11 -1.31 -14.40
C ALA A 160 -5.31 -2.26 -14.27
N GLY A 161 -5.10 -3.57 -14.53
CA GLY A 161 -6.12 -4.60 -14.36
C GLY A 161 -6.58 -4.77 -12.92
N ALA A 162 -5.65 -4.72 -11.96
CA ALA A 162 -5.99 -4.79 -10.53
C ALA A 162 -6.77 -3.57 -10.05
N ILE A 163 -6.45 -2.37 -10.55
CA ILE A 163 -7.15 -1.13 -10.23
C ILE A 163 -8.57 -1.15 -10.84
N LYS A 164 -8.72 -1.55 -12.10
CA LYS A 164 -10.03 -1.63 -12.77
C LYS A 164 -11.01 -2.59 -12.08
N LYS A 165 -10.53 -3.59 -11.37
CA LYS A 165 -11.39 -4.54 -10.61
C LYS A 165 -11.97 -3.96 -9.33
N LEU A 166 -11.57 -2.75 -8.93
CA LEU A 166 -12.09 -2.09 -7.74
C LEU A 166 -13.37 -1.27 -8.03
N GLY A 167 -13.72 -1.04 -9.29
CA GLY A 167 -14.91 -0.31 -9.71
C GLY A 167 -14.69 0.48 -10.97
#